data_8840bdd0c9e2ba7613232aaa6a5d2e52
#
_entry.id   8840bdd0c9e2ba7613232aaa6a5d2e52
#
_cell.length_a   1.000
_cell.length_b   1.000
_cell.length_c   1.000
_cell.angle_alpha   90.00
_cell.angle_beta   90.00
_cell.angle_gamma   90.00
#
_symmetry.space_group_name_H-M   'P 1'
#
loop_
_entity.id
_entity.type
_entity.pdbx_description
1 polymer ?
#
loop_
_entity_poly.entity_id
_entity_poly.type
_entity_poly.pdbx_seq_one_letter_code
_entity_poly.pdbx_strand_id
1 'polypeptide(L)'
;MDRLYYENPYDVVVVGAGHAGCEAALATARLGLKTAIMSISLDSVADLPCNPNIGGTGKGHLVKEVDALGGEMGLVIDKTYIQSRMLNTSKGPAVHSLRVQADKRKYHDEMKSVLENTEILDLIEAEVVDIGVEDNKIKSVTTAQGAIFPTRAVILATGTYLKGLVMMGEYTYESGPHGMKSSKKLSDSLKNLGIELRRFKTGTPARVHKDSLNYEVMTVQPGDDDVIPFSFLNDGKDISKKQENCYLTYTTLKTKQIIEDNLERSPMYAGIVKGVGPRYCPSIEDKIVRFPDRDEHQVFVEPEGLSTKEMYIQGVSSTLPEEVQKEMYKTIIGFENVRFMRSAYGIEYDCIDPTILKRTLEHLEINNLFFAGQINGSSGYEEAAGQGIIAGINAAMNLLGKDPFVLDRSDAYIGVLIDDLVTKGTNEPYRMMTSRCEYRLTLRQDNADLRLTERAHEIGLATDERYEKMLHKKKTIDEEIERLKSIMVTPTEETNEKLRKLGSSELKTGITLLDLIKRPELTYDKTEEFDVDRPELPRYLRLQVETHIKYEGYIAKQMSQIKQFKKLENRKLDMIEDYKEVMGLSNEAVQKLNDIKPESLGQASRISGVSPSDINVLLIYMETRKK
;
A
#
# COMPACT_ATOMS: atom_id res chain seq x y z
N MET A 1 9.31 -2.92 39.37
CA MET A 1 9.19 -3.88 38.27
C MET A 1 9.27 -5.24 38.86
N ASP A 2 8.21 -5.92 38.76
CA ASP A 2 8.05 -7.23 39.30
C ASP A 2 8.87 -8.19 38.43
N ARG A 3 9.15 -9.32 38.91
CA ARG A 3 10.10 -10.35 38.55
C ARG A 3 10.24 -10.54 37.00
N LEU A 4 11.40 -10.19 36.44
CA LEU A 4 11.76 -10.53 35.06
C LEU A 4 12.03 -12.03 34.96
N TYR A 5 11.63 -12.66 33.83
CA TYR A 5 11.87 -14.07 33.56
C TYR A 5 12.11 -14.29 32.06
N TYR A 6 12.86 -15.31 31.72
CA TYR A 6 13.19 -15.65 30.34
C TYR A 6 12.22 -16.66 29.76
N GLU A 7 11.81 -16.41 28.54
CA GLU A 7 11.05 -17.32 27.68
C GLU A 7 11.93 -17.99 26.64
N ASN A 8 11.35 -18.90 25.85
CA ASN A 8 12.04 -19.55 24.74
C ASN A 8 12.45 -18.54 23.68
N PRO A 9 13.63 -18.74 23.04
CA PRO A 9 14.11 -17.83 22.00
C PRO A 9 13.34 -17.97 20.69
N TYR A 10 13.28 -16.86 19.95
CA TYR A 10 12.85 -16.79 18.57
C TYR A 10 13.97 -16.24 17.68
N ASP A 11 13.96 -16.58 16.39
CA ASP A 11 14.86 -15.93 15.44
C ASP A 11 14.39 -14.49 15.19
N VAL A 12 13.08 -14.31 15.01
CA VAL A 12 12.46 -13.01 14.74
C VAL A 12 11.28 -12.77 15.67
N VAL A 13 11.18 -11.56 16.24
CA VAL A 13 9.99 -11.07 16.91
C VAL A 13 9.40 -9.90 16.13
N VAL A 14 8.12 -10.01 15.75
CA VAL A 14 7.35 -8.96 15.09
C VAL A 14 6.44 -8.31 16.11
N VAL A 15 6.53 -7.00 16.29
CA VAL A 15 5.76 -6.24 17.27
C VAL A 15 4.63 -5.48 16.58
N GLY A 16 3.41 -5.96 16.78
CA GLY A 16 2.18 -5.47 16.17
C GLY A 16 1.67 -6.40 15.07
N ALA A 17 0.41 -6.82 15.19
CA ALA A 17 -0.26 -7.72 14.24
C ALA A 17 -1.24 -6.99 13.28
N GLY A 18 -0.91 -5.75 12.89
CA GLY A 18 -1.54 -5.08 11.76
C GLY A 18 -1.04 -5.63 10.41
N HIS A 19 -1.47 -5.04 9.29
CA HIS A 19 -1.14 -5.54 7.96
C HIS A 19 0.38 -5.68 7.71
N ALA A 20 1.19 -4.74 8.20
CA ALA A 20 2.65 -4.84 8.11
C ALA A 20 3.20 -6.03 8.92
N GLY A 21 2.73 -6.19 10.15
CA GLY A 21 3.19 -7.27 11.02
C GLY A 21 2.79 -8.65 10.50
N CYS A 22 1.56 -8.81 10.00
CA CYS A 22 1.10 -10.07 9.41
C CYS A 22 1.97 -10.49 8.23
N GLU A 23 2.20 -9.60 7.26
CA GLU A 23 3.03 -9.91 6.09
C GLU A 23 4.50 -10.15 6.47
N ALA A 24 5.05 -9.40 7.45
CA ALA A 24 6.41 -9.60 7.92
C ALA A 24 6.59 -10.96 8.61
N ALA A 25 5.67 -11.32 9.50
CA ALA A 25 5.72 -12.58 10.24
C ALA A 25 5.56 -13.80 9.31
N LEU A 26 4.62 -13.73 8.37
CA LEU A 26 4.42 -14.77 7.37
C LEU A 26 5.66 -14.93 6.47
N ALA A 27 6.29 -13.83 6.07
CA ALA A 27 7.49 -13.87 5.24
C ALA A 27 8.66 -14.53 5.99
N THR A 28 8.91 -14.15 7.26
CA THR A 28 10.01 -14.74 8.06
C THR A 28 9.79 -16.22 8.35
N ALA A 29 8.57 -16.61 8.73
CA ALA A 29 8.23 -18.01 8.99
C ALA A 29 8.32 -18.88 7.73
N ARG A 30 7.76 -18.43 6.60
CA ARG A 30 7.84 -19.13 5.31
C ARG A 30 9.27 -19.27 4.78
N LEU A 31 10.17 -18.38 5.18
CA LEU A 31 11.62 -18.49 4.90
C LEU A 31 12.38 -19.36 5.92
N GLY A 32 11.68 -20.07 6.81
CA GLY A 32 12.23 -21.08 7.71
C GLY A 32 12.75 -20.56 9.04
N LEU A 33 12.39 -19.34 9.46
CA LEU A 33 12.81 -18.77 10.75
C LEU A 33 11.70 -18.88 11.80
N LYS A 34 12.06 -19.33 13.01
CA LYS A 34 11.14 -19.39 14.15
C LYS A 34 10.73 -17.97 14.54
N THR A 35 9.48 -17.65 14.32
CA THR A 35 8.94 -16.28 14.43
C THR A 35 7.88 -16.20 15.53
N ALA A 36 7.90 -15.12 16.32
CA ALA A 36 6.77 -14.71 17.14
C ALA A 36 6.19 -13.40 16.61
N ILE A 37 4.87 -13.33 16.46
CA ILE A 37 4.16 -12.07 16.24
C ILE A 37 3.39 -11.71 17.52
N MET A 38 3.69 -10.53 18.07
CA MET A 38 3.14 -10.07 19.34
C MET A 38 2.16 -8.91 19.12
N SER A 39 0.96 -9.04 19.63
CA SER A 39 -0.08 -8.01 19.59
C SER A 39 -0.62 -7.69 20.96
N ILE A 40 -1.02 -6.44 21.19
CA ILE A 40 -1.68 -6.02 22.44
C ILE A 40 -3.02 -6.75 22.62
N SER A 41 -3.68 -7.10 21.54
CA SER A 41 -4.91 -7.90 21.52
C SER A 41 -4.97 -8.76 20.27
N LEU A 42 -5.31 -10.03 20.43
CA LEU A 42 -5.53 -10.96 19.31
C LEU A 42 -6.80 -10.64 18.51
N ASP A 43 -7.73 -9.86 19.09
CA ASP A 43 -8.94 -9.38 18.41
C ASP A 43 -8.66 -8.21 17.45
N SER A 44 -7.41 -7.71 17.40
CA SER A 44 -6.98 -6.62 16.51
C SER A 44 -6.07 -7.08 15.36
N VAL A 45 -5.89 -8.38 15.17
CA VAL A 45 -5.11 -8.93 14.05
C VAL A 45 -5.69 -8.46 12.73
N ALA A 46 -4.87 -7.82 11.89
CA ALA A 46 -5.25 -7.29 10.57
C ALA A 46 -6.56 -6.49 10.57
N ASP A 47 -6.89 -5.81 11.71
CA ASP A 47 -8.10 -4.97 11.78
C ASP A 47 -8.06 -3.84 10.75
N LEU A 48 -9.25 -3.46 10.30
CA LEU A 48 -9.49 -2.38 9.34
C LEU A 48 -10.14 -1.16 10.05
N PRO A 49 -9.46 -0.48 10.97
CA PRO A 49 -10.09 0.52 11.84
C PRO A 49 -10.48 1.80 11.12
N CYS A 50 -9.81 2.14 10.01
CA CYS A 50 -10.09 3.36 9.25
C CYS A 50 -11.25 3.16 8.28
N ASN A 51 -11.09 2.27 7.31
CA ASN A 51 -12.11 1.99 6.29
C ASN A 51 -12.18 0.49 5.97
N PRO A 52 -13.32 -0.01 5.46
CA PRO A 52 -13.49 -1.43 5.12
C PRO A 52 -12.98 -1.80 3.73
N ASN A 53 -11.96 -1.10 3.22
CA ASN A 53 -11.52 -1.25 1.83
C ASN A 53 -10.07 -1.72 1.74
N ILE A 54 -9.81 -2.60 0.77
CA ILE A 54 -8.47 -2.94 0.29
C ILE A 54 -8.34 -2.51 -1.17
N GLY A 55 -7.22 -1.87 -1.51
CA GLY A 55 -6.95 -1.39 -2.86
C GLY A 55 -7.41 0.04 -3.12
N GLY A 56 -7.66 0.36 -4.39
CA GLY A 56 -7.90 1.72 -4.88
C GLY A 56 -6.70 2.28 -5.64
N THR A 57 -6.81 3.53 -6.08
CA THR A 57 -5.81 4.17 -6.96
C THR A 57 -4.39 4.17 -6.36
N GLY A 58 -3.47 3.50 -7.05
CA GLY A 58 -2.09 3.28 -6.59
C GLY A 58 -1.94 2.17 -5.55
N LYS A 59 -2.98 1.87 -4.78
CA LYS A 59 -2.98 0.88 -3.70
C LYS A 59 -3.25 -0.54 -4.20
N GLY A 60 -4.14 -0.71 -5.19
CA GLY A 60 -4.35 -2.00 -5.85
C GLY A 60 -3.06 -2.57 -6.45
N HIS A 61 -2.14 -1.69 -6.89
CA HIS A 61 -0.81 -2.09 -7.35
C HIS A 61 0.01 -2.72 -6.22
N LEU A 62 0.01 -2.10 -5.02
CA LEU A 62 0.73 -2.63 -3.85
C LEU A 62 0.20 -4.01 -3.45
N VAL A 63 -1.13 -4.21 -3.40
CA VAL A 63 -1.72 -5.51 -3.05
C VAL A 63 -1.30 -6.59 -4.02
N LYS A 64 -1.35 -6.30 -5.33
CA LYS A 64 -0.91 -7.23 -6.38
C LYS A 64 0.59 -7.54 -6.29
N GLU A 65 1.41 -6.58 -5.90
CA GLU A 65 2.85 -6.77 -5.72
C GLU A 65 3.16 -7.57 -4.45
N VAL A 66 2.44 -7.33 -3.34
CA VAL A 66 2.50 -8.15 -2.13
C VAL A 66 2.12 -9.60 -2.44
N ASP A 67 1.03 -9.82 -3.19
CA ASP A 67 0.62 -11.15 -3.65
C ASP A 67 1.68 -11.81 -4.53
N ALA A 68 2.26 -11.09 -5.48
CA ALA A 68 3.31 -11.59 -6.37
C ALA A 68 4.58 -12.02 -5.62
N LEU A 69 4.88 -11.37 -4.51
CA LEU A 69 5.99 -11.73 -3.62
C LEU A 69 5.68 -12.92 -2.70
N GLY A 70 4.45 -13.43 -2.69
CA GLY A 70 4.04 -14.52 -1.81
C GLY A 70 3.34 -14.09 -0.53
N GLY A 71 2.87 -12.82 -0.46
CA GLY A 71 2.09 -12.29 0.66
C GLY A 71 0.65 -12.79 0.69
N GLU A 72 -0.08 -12.43 1.73
CA GLU A 72 -1.38 -13.02 2.08
C GLU A 72 -2.58 -12.08 1.87
N MET A 73 -2.37 -10.76 1.91
CA MET A 73 -3.45 -9.76 1.82
C MET A 73 -4.36 -9.98 0.61
N GLY A 74 -3.79 -10.33 -0.55
CA GLY A 74 -4.54 -10.59 -1.78
C GLY A 74 -5.43 -11.83 -1.68
N LEU A 75 -4.94 -12.91 -1.08
CA LEU A 75 -5.69 -14.15 -0.87
C LEU A 75 -6.83 -13.98 0.14
N VAL A 76 -6.55 -13.32 1.26
CA VAL A 76 -7.54 -13.09 2.32
C VAL A 76 -8.67 -12.20 1.83
N ILE A 77 -8.38 -11.12 1.09
CA ILE A 77 -9.44 -10.25 0.59
C ILE A 77 -10.28 -10.92 -0.49
N ASP A 78 -9.72 -11.77 -1.35
CA ASP A 78 -10.48 -12.53 -2.34
C ASP A 78 -11.51 -13.48 -1.70
N LYS A 79 -11.20 -14.04 -0.52
CA LYS A 79 -12.13 -14.88 0.25
C LYS A 79 -13.22 -14.05 0.95
N THR A 80 -12.90 -12.84 1.40
CA THR A 80 -13.70 -12.07 2.38
C THR A 80 -14.33 -10.81 1.82
N TYR A 81 -14.18 -10.53 0.54
CA TYR A 81 -14.79 -9.36 -0.09
C TYR A 81 -16.33 -9.41 -0.07
N ILE A 82 -16.97 -8.24 -0.04
CA ILE A 82 -18.41 -8.08 -0.17
C ILE A 82 -18.80 -7.21 -1.38
N GLN A 83 -17.84 -6.48 -1.94
CA GLN A 83 -17.98 -5.79 -3.22
C GLN A 83 -16.60 -5.63 -3.87
N SER A 84 -16.53 -5.76 -5.19
CA SER A 84 -15.32 -5.55 -5.98
C SER A 84 -15.59 -4.58 -7.12
N ARG A 85 -14.69 -3.63 -7.35
CA ARG A 85 -14.83 -2.65 -8.43
C ARG A 85 -13.47 -2.24 -9.00
N MET A 86 -13.35 -2.25 -10.33
CA MET A 86 -12.21 -1.69 -11.04
C MET A 86 -12.37 -0.19 -11.22
N LEU A 87 -11.44 0.59 -10.68
CA LEU A 87 -11.42 2.05 -10.80
C LEU A 87 -10.62 2.49 -12.03
N ASN A 88 -10.91 3.69 -12.53
CA ASN A 88 -10.21 4.34 -13.66
C ASN A 88 -10.32 3.58 -15.00
N THR A 89 -11.36 2.80 -15.21
CA THR A 89 -11.57 2.00 -16.44
C THR A 89 -11.70 2.85 -17.71
N SER A 90 -12.10 4.11 -17.58
CA SER A 90 -12.13 5.09 -18.69
C SER A 90 -10.74 5.61 -19.09
N LYS A 91 -9.68 5.26 -18.33
CA LYS A 91 -8.29 5.63 -18.58
C LYS A 91 -7.50 4.42 -19.07
N GLY A 92 -6.25 4.62 -19.47
CA GLY A 92 -5.38 3.50 -19.88
C GLY A 92 -5.00 2.56 -18.73
N PRO A 93 -4.52 1.34 -19.05
CA PRO A 93 -4.25 0.27 -18.08
C PRO A 93 -3.19 0.62 -17.02
N ALA A 94 -2.37 1.62 -17.28
CA ALA A 94 -1.35 2.12 -16.35
C ALA A 94 -1.92 2.65 -15.01
N VAL A 95 -3.20 2.96 -14.95
CA VAL A 95 -3.88 3.52 -13.75
C VAL A 95 -5.13 2.76 -13.35
N HIS A 96 -5.48 1.67 -14.05
CA HIS A 96 -6.52 0.75 -13.57
C HIS A 96 -6.17 0.30 -12.16
N SER A 97 -7.14 0.33 -11.27
CA SER A 97 -6.88 0.05 -9.85
C SER A 97 -8.07 -0.65 -9.24
N LEU A 98 -7.87 -1.89 -8.83
CA LEU A 98 -8.89 -2.67 -8.15
C LEU A 98 -9.11 -2.12 -6.75
N ARG A 99 -10.38 -1.96 -6.36
CA ARG A 99 -10.84 -1.60 -5.02
C ARG A 99 -11.91 -2.58 -4.56
N VAL A 100 -11.73 -3.11 -3.38
CA VAL A 100 -12.57 -4.16 -2.83
C VAL A 100 -13.04 -3.79 -1.44
N GLN A 101 -14.35 -3.91 -1.20
CA GLN A 101 -14.94 -3.79 0.14
C GLN A 101 -14.78 -5.13 0.86
N ALA A 102 -14.24 -5.10 2.07
CA ALA A 102 -14.09 -6.25 2.93
C ALA A 102 -15.28 -6.42 3.88
N ASP A 103 -15.66 -7.66 4.16
CA ASP A 103 -16.27 -8.00 5.44
C ASP A 103 -15.18 -7.95 6.50
N LYS A 104 -15.12 -6.87 7.26
CA LYS A 104 -14.02 -6.61 8.21
C LYS A 104 -13.80 -7.75 9.19
N ARG A 105 -14.89 -8.32 9.74
CA ARG A 105 -14.78 -9.39 10.71
C ARG A 105 -14.24 -10.67 10.09
N LYS A 106 -14.74 -11.04 8.91
CA LYS A 106 -14.24 -12.20 8.18
C LYS A 106 -12.79 -12.02 7.72
N TYR A 107 -12.39 -10.80 7.34
CA TYR A 107 -11.02 -10.50 6.97
C TYR A 107 -10.06 -10.72 8.15
N HIS A 108 -10.43 -10.21 9.34
CA HIS A 108 -9.70 -10.46 10.58
C HIS A 108 -9.61 -11.96 10.89
N ASP A 109 -10.76 -12.66 10.91
CA ASP A 109 -10.84 -14.08 11.25
C ASP A 109 -10.00 -14.94 10.29
N GLU A 110 -10.05 -14.66 8.98
CA GLU A 110 -9.26 -15.37 7.96
C GLU A 110 -7.75 -15.11 8.12
N MET A 111 -7.33 -13.86 8.28
CA MET A 111 -5.90 -13.54 8.47
C MET A 111 -5.36 -14.14 9.77
N LYS A 112 -6.12 -14.07 10.84
CA LYS A 112 -5.76 -14.70 12.12
C LYS A 112 -5.60 -16.21 11.97
N SER A 113 -6.53 -16.86 11.27
CA SER A 113 -6.45 -18.30 10.97
C SER A 113 -5.19 -18.64 10.16
N VAL A 114 -4.81 -17.82 9.19
CA VAL A 114 -3.57 -18.02 8.41
C VAL A 114 -2.34 -17.97 9.33
N LEU A 115 -2.26 -16.99 10.22
CA LEU A 115 -1.14 -16.87 11.17
C LEU A 115 -1.07 -18.08 12.11
N GLU A 116 -2.20 -18.48 12.70
CA GLU A 116 -2.29 -19.59 13.66
C GLU A 116 -1.96 -20.95 13.03
N ASN A 117 -2.17 -21.12 11.71
CA ASN A 117 -1.89 -22.36 10.99
C ASN A 117 -0.55 -22.33 10.22
N THR A 118 0.24 -21.26 10.35
CA THR A 118 1.57 -21.20 9.74
C THR A 118 2.60 -21.89 10.65
N GLU A 119 3.31 -22.88 10.13
CA GLU A 119 4.35 -23.58 10.87
C GLU A 119 5.43 -22.63 11.37
N ILE A 120 6.00 -22.92 12.53
CA ILE A 120 7.07 -22.16 13.21
C ILE A 120 6.75 -20.67 13.46
N LEU A 121 5.47 -20.30 13.42
CA LEU A 121 4.95 -18.97 13.74
C LEU A 121 4.04 -19.05 14.97
N ASP A 122 4.42 -18.33 16.03
CA ASP A 122 3.59 -18.20 17.24
C ASP A 122 2.93 -16.82 17.28
N LEU A 123 1.60 -16.80 17.39
CA LEU A 123 0.80 -15.59 17.61
C LEU A 123 0.56 -15.39 19.10
N ILE A 124 1.09 -14.32 19.69
CA ILE A 124 1.15 -14.10 21.13
C ILE A 124 0.45 -12.78 21.50
N GLU A 125 -0.48 -12.82 22.47
CA GLU A 125 -1.01 -11.60 23.09
C GLU A 125 -0.01 -11.06 24.11
N ALA A 126 0.70 -10.00 23.75
CA ALA A 126 1.67 -9.35 24.61
C ALA A 126 1.90 -7.87 24.21
N GLU A 127 2.05 -7.01 25.21
CA GLU A 127 2.55 -5.65 25.00
C GLU A 127 4.07 -5.63 25.16
N VAL A 128 4.80 -5.45 24.07
CA VAL A 128 6.24 -5.22 24.09
C VAL A 128 6.50 -3.80 24.61
N VAL A 129 7.34 -3.68 25.62
CA VAL A 129 7.64 -2.40 26.30
C VAL A 129 9.10 -2.00 26.19
N ASP A 130 10.00 -2.95 25.87
CA ASP A 130 11.42 -2.65 25.76
C ASP A 130 12.12 -3.56 24.74
N ILE A 131 13.19 -3.04 24.14
CA ILE A 131 14.04 -3.72 23.16
C ILE A 131 15.46 -3.75 23.71
N GLY A 132 15.96 -4.97 23.98
CA GLY A 132 17.32 -5.20 24.42
C GLY A 132 18.29 -5.11 23.25
N VAL A 133 19.21 -4.15 23.32
CA VAL A 133 20.29 -3.95 22.34
C VAL A 133 21.63 -3.97 23.05
N GLU A 134 22.59 -4.69 22.48
CA GLU A 134 23.98 -4.74 22.97
C GLU A 134 24.92 -4.69 21.75
N ASP A 135 25.93 -3.83 21.80
CA ASP A 135 26.87 -3.62 20.69
C ASP A 135 26.17 -3.36 19.35
N ASN A 136 25.16 -2.49 19.34
CA ASN A 136 24.32 -2.19 18.19
C ASN A 136 23.64 -3.41 17.54
N LYS A 137 23.37 -4.47 18.32
CA LYS A 137 22.68 -5.68 17.85
C LYS A 137 21.51 -6.02 18.74
N ILE A 138 20.42 -6.45 18.13
CA ILE A 138 19.25 -6.97 18.84
C ILE A 138 19.62 -8.21 19.68
N LYS A 139 19.09 -8.25 20.91
CA LYS A 139 19.25 -9.38 21.86
C LYS A 139 17.93 -9.95 22.36
N SER A 140 16.95 -9.08 22.62
CA SER A 140 15.67 -9.51 23.21
C SER A 140 14.58 -8.46 23.03
N VAL A 141 13.35 -8.87 23.30
CA VAL A 141 12.24 -7.97 23.63
C VAL A 141 11.72 -8.29 25.01
N THR A 142 11.23 -7.28 25.72
CA THR A 142 10.62 -7.43 27.04
C THR A 142 9.15 -7.01 27.00
N THR A 143 8.28 -7.83 27.57
CA THR A 143 6.84 -7.54 27.67
C THR A 143 6.48 -6.77 28.93
N ALA A 144 5.29 -6.19 28.96
CA ALA A 144 4.76 -5.46 30.12
C ALA A 144 4.63 -6.35 31.37
N GLN A 145 4.46 -7.65 31.19
CA GLN A 145 4.37 -8.66 32.25
C GLN A 145 5.74 -9.12 32.78
N GLY A 146 6.84 -8.67 32.15
CA GLY A 146 8.22 -8.98 32.56
C GLY A 146 8.82 -10.20 31.88
N ALA A 147 8.16 -10.79 30.89
CA ALA A 147 8.75 -11.84 30.06
C ALA A 147 9.81 -11.26 29.12
N ILE A 148 10.99 -11.87 29.09
CA ILE A 148 12.09 -11.55 28.21
C ILE A 148 12.18 -12.65 27.15
N PHE A 149 12.01 -12.30 25.88
CA PHE A 149 12.14 -13.17 24.75
C PHE A 149 13.47 -12.89 24.03
N PRO A 150 14.48 -13.76 24.18
CA PRO A 150 15.69 -13.66 23.39
C PRO A 150 15.37 -13.74 21.90
N THR A 151 15.93 -12.84 21.11
CA THR A 151 15.69 -12.81 19.66
C THR A 151 16.88 -12.25 18.91
N ARG A 152 17.00 -12.61 17.62
CA ARG A 152 18.09 -12.17 16.75
C ARG A 152 17.70 -10.98 15.88
N ALA A 153 16.40 -10.80 15.61
CA ALA A 153 15.86 -9.66 14.87
C ALA A 153 14.51 -9.22 15.44
N VAL A 154 14.22 -7.91 15.33
CA VAL A 154 12.94 -7.30 15.70
C VAL A 154 12.40 -6.50 14.54
N ILE A 155 11.10 -6.68 14.24
CA ILE A 155 10.36 -5.88 13.25
C ILE A 155 9.26 -5.11 13.98
N LEU A 156 9.34 -3.79 13.98
CA LEU A 156 8.35 -2.90 14.60
C LEU A 156 7.26 -2.52 13.59
N ALA A 157 6.03 -2.92 13.88
CA ALA A 157 4.85 -2.70 13.04
C ALA A 157 3.66 -2.16 13.88
N THR A 158 3.94 -1.16 14.73
CA THR A 158 3.08 -0.70 15.83
C THR A 158 1.83 0.08 15.39
N GLY A 159 1.69 0.42 14.12
CA GLY A 159 0.52 1.14 13.59
C GLY A 159 0.25 2.47 14.32
N THR A 160 -1.00 2.70 14.71
CA THR A 160 -1.44 3.91 15.45
C THR A 160 -1.50 3.72 16.96
N TYR A 161 -0.96 2.61 17.48
CA TYR A 161 -1.03 2.28 18.92
C TYR A 161 0.07 2.94 19.75
N LEU A 162 1.19 3.34 19.12
CA LEU A 162 2.35 3.90 19.81
C LEU A 162 2.04 5.32 20.32
N LYS A 163 1.90 5.46 21.63
CA LYS A 163 1.39 6.68 22.30
C LYS A 163 0.10 7.22 21.65
N GLY A 164 -0.80 6.32 21.27
CA GLY A 164 -2.07 6.66 20.66
C GLY A 164 -2.89 7.59 21.58
N LEU A 165 -3.37 8.71 21.03
CA LEU A 165 -4.22 9.70 21.68
C LEU A 165 -5.44 9.96 20.80
N VAL A 166 -6.61 9.54 21.25
CA VAL A 166 -7.88 9.78 20.56
C VAL A 166 -8.42 11.14 20.93
N MET A 167 -8.99 11.86 19.96
CA MET A 167 -9.49 13.22 20.09
C MET A 167 -10.86 13.37 19.41
N MET A 168 -11.81 13.98 20.14
CA MET A 168 -13.15 14.29 19.66
C MET A 168 -13.65 15.56 20.38
N GLY A 169 -13.55 16.72 19.72
CA GLY A 169 -13.74 18.01 20.36
C GLY A 169 -12.81 18.19 21.56
N GLU A 170 -13.37 18.62 22.65
CA GLU A 170 -12.68 18.84 23.91
C GLU A 170 -12.33 17.53 24.64
N TYR A 171 -12.89 16.39 24.20
CA TYR A 171 -12.66 15.08 24.81
C TYR A 171 -11.45 14.39 24.19
N THR A 172 -10.42 14.20 25.01
CA THR A 172 -9.19 13.50 24.62
C THR A 172 -8.87 12.38 25.60
N TYR A 173 -8.43 11.23 25.08
CA TYR A 173 -8.03 10.11 25.94
C TYR A 173 -7.01 9.21 25.25
N GLU A 174 -6.18 8.59 26.06
CA GLU A 174 -5.14 7.68 25.57
C GLU A 174 -5.74 6.34 25.19
N SER A 175 -5.70 6.04 23.90
CA SER A 175 -6.23 4.80 23.32
C SER A 175 -5.60 4.55 21.95
N GLY A 176 -5.59 3.29 21.54
CA GLY A 176 -5.51 2.89 20.14
C GLY A 176 -6.89 2.97 19.46
N PRO A 177 -7.00 2.55 18.20
CA PRO A 177 -8.28 2.45 17.49
C PRO A 177 -9.29 1.57 18.24
N HIS A 178 -10.58 1.85 18.08
CA HIS A 178 -11.69 1.06 18.66
C HIS A 178 -11.65 0.87 20.17
N GLY A 179 -11.02 1.80 20.91
CA GLY A 179 -10.92 1.70 22.37
C GLY A 179 -9.86 0.71 22.87
N MET A 180 -9.01 0.21 21.98
CA MET A 180 -7.89 -0.66 22.33
C MET A 180 -6.83 0.09 23.13
N LYS A 181 -6.04 -0.63 23.92
CA LYS A 181 -4.96 -0.06 24.74
C LYS A 181 -3.90 0.63 23.88
N SER A 182 -3.43 1.80 24.31
CA SER A 182 -2.27 2.50 23.75
C SER A 182 -0.97 1.98 24.36
N SER A 183 0.08 1.78 23.57
CA SER A 183 1.43 1.43 24.05
C SER A 183 2.26 2.69 24.27
N LYS A 184 2.83 2.86 25.46
CA LYS A 184 3.61 4.05 25.83
C LYS A 184 5.08 3.75 26.06
N LYS A 185 5.36 2.68 26.81
CA LYS A 185 6.73 2.38 27.27
C LYS A 185 7.67 2.06 26.10
N LEU A 186 7.17 1.47 25.03
CA LEU A 186 7.97 1.19 23.85
C LEU A 186 8.49 2.49 23.19
N SER A 187 7.70 3.58 23.19
CA SER A 187 8.21 4.90 22.74
C SER A 187 9.38 5.39 23.58
N ASP A 188 9.36 5.14 24.87
CA ASP A 188 10.44 5.55 25.78
C ASP A 188 11.67 4.67 25.55
N SER A 189 11.50 3.36 25.32
CA SER A 189 12.57 2.44 24.92
C SER A 189 13.25 2.89 23.61
N LEU A 190 12.46 3.23 22.58
CA LEU A 190 13.01 3.74 21.30
C LEU A 190 13.82 5.03 21.49
N LYS A 191 13.34 5.97 22.31
CA LYS A 191 14.09 7.19 22.64
C LYS A 191 15.39 6.91 23.36
N ASN A 192 15.40 5.94 24.29
CA ASN A 192 16.62 5.52 25.00
C ASN A 192 17.65 4.90 24.06
N LEU A 193 17.21 4.30 22.94
CA LEU A 193 18.07 3.81 21.85
C LEU A 193 18.52 4.93 20.88
N GLY A 194 18.20 6.20 21.16
CA GLY A 194 18.57 7.34 20.34
C GLY A 194 17.65 7.59 19.15
N ILE A 195 16.52 6.90 19.04
CA ILE A 195 15.59 7.03 17.92
C ILE A 195 14.63 8.20 18.19
N GLU A 196 14.68 9.22 17.35
CA GLU A 196 13.78 10.37 17.43
C GLU A 196 12.37 9.99 16.96
N LEU A 197 11.37 10.42 17.72
CA LEU A 197 9.96 10.18 17.41
C LEU A 197 9.27 11.50 17.05
N ARG A 198 8.44 11.41 16.00
CA ARG A 198 7.54 12.45 15.52
C ARG A 198 6.09 12.08 15.81
N ARG A 199 5.19 13.07 15.73
CA ARG A 199 3.74 12.84 15.89
C ARG A 199 3.04 13.00 14.55
N PHE A 200 2.30 11.97 14.13
CA PHE A 200 1.34 12.07 13.03
C PHE A 200 -0.09 11.85 13.54
N LYS A 201 -1.04 12.33 12.74
CA LYS A 201 -2.47 12.19 13.02
C LYS A 201 -3.16 11.50 11.85
N THR A 202 -4.12 10.67 12.17
CA THR A 202 -5.13 10.19 11.21
C THR A 202 -6.53 10.33 11.82
N GLY A 203 -7.57 9.92 11.11
CA GLY A 203 -8.94 9.97 11.61
C GLY A 203 -9.83 8.98 10.91
N THR A 204 -10.99 8.75 11.49
CA THR A 204 -12.03 7.90 10.95
C THR A 204 -13.39 8.59 11.05
N PRO A 205 -14.32 8.42 10.09
CA PRO A 205 -15.67 8.95 10.19
C PRO A 205 -16.55 8.13 11.14
N ALA A 206 -17.74 8.62 11.39
CA ALA A 206 -18.73 7.90 12.17
C ALA A 206 -19.17 6.60 11.51
N ARG A 207 -19.68 5.67 12.33
CA ARG A 207 -20.47 4.52 11.88
C ARG A 207 -21.91 4.75 12.26
N VAL A 208 -22.79 4.52 11.30
CA VAL A 208 -24.22 4.73 11.47
C VAL A 208 -25.00 3.45 11.17
N HIS A 209 -26.20 3.37 11.71
CA HIS A 209 -27.04 2.18 11.56
C HIS A 209 -27.69 2.13 10.18
N LYS A 210 -27.52 1.04 9.44
CA LYS A 210 -28.03 0.81 8.08
C LYS A 210 -29.49 1.21 7.90
N ASP A 211 -30.37 0.78 8.80
CA ASP A 211 -31.82 0.98 8.70
C ASP A 211 -32.28 2.42 9.08
N SER A 212 -31.35 3.33 9.37
CA SER A 212 -31.64 4.73 9.67
C SER A 212 -31.40 5.68 8.49
N LEU A 213 -31.01 5.14 7.35
CA LEU A 213 -30.68 5.90 6.14
C LEU A 213 -31.77 5.76 5.09
N ASN A 214 -32.01 6.85 4.35
CA ASN A 214 -32.90 6.85 3.20
C ASN A 214 -32.10 6.64 1.90
N TYR A 215 -32.04 5.41 1.41
CA TYR A 215 -31.29 5.04 0.22
C TYR A 215 -31.94 5.49 -1.09
N GLU A 216 -33.26 5.82 -1.10
CA GLU A 216 -33.99 6.21 -2.30
C GLU A 216 -33.47 7.52 -2.91
N VAL A 217 -32.88 8.39 -2.08
CA VAL A 217 -32.32 9.67 -2.51
C VAL A 217 -30.81 9.60 -2.80
N MET A 218 -30.19 8.42 -2.68
CA MET A 218 -28.77 8.21 -2.90
C MET A 218 -28.51 7.55 -4.24
N THR A 219 -27.33 7.79 -4.83
CA THR A 219 -26.91 7.11 -6.05
C THR A 219 -26.27 5.76 -5.71
N VAL A 220 -26.87 4.68 -6.20
CA VAL A 220 -26.33 3.32 -6.03
C VAL A 220 -24.96 3.20 -6.72
N GLN A 221 -24.01 2.61 -6.03
CA GLN A 221 -22.67 2.29 -6.53
C GLN A 221 -22.50 0.76 -6.49
N PRO A 222 -22.88 0.03 -7.56
CA PRO A 222 -22.76 -1.43 -7.60
C PRO A 222 -21.29 -1.87 -7.75
N GLY A 223 -21.02 -3.12 -7.40
CA GLY A 223 -19.79 -3.80 -7.80
C GLY A 223 -19.78 -4.16 -9.28
N ASP A 224 -18.63 -4.60 -9.77
CA ASP A 224 -18.49 -5.11 -11.14
C ASP A 224 -19.11 -6.52 -11.23
N ASP A 225 -19.83 -6.82 -12.32
CA ASP A 225 -20.42 -8.12 -12.55
C ASP A 225 -19.34 -9.20 -12.75
N ASP A 226 -18.25 -8.83 -13.42
CA ASP A 226 -17.10 -9.69 -13.67
C ASP A 226 -15.98 -9.36 -12.68
N VAL A 227 -15.90 -10.15 -11.62
CA VAL A 227 -14.99 -9.93 -10.49
C VAL A 227 -13.57 -10.35 -10.86
N ILE A 228 -12.65 -9.39 -10.80
CA ILE A 228 -11.22 -9.63 -10.94
C ILE A 228 -10.62 -9.88 -9.54
N PRO A 229 -9.95 -11.03 -9.30
CA PRO A 229 -9.32 -11.31 -8.03
C PRO A 229 -8.10 -10.43 -7.77
N PHE A 230 -7.72 -10.22 -6.50
CA PHE A 230 -6.44 -9.63 -6.16
C PHE A 230 -5.29 -10.63 -6.31
N SER A 231 -5.45 -11.85 -5.81
CA SER A 231 -4.42 -12.88 -5.96
C SER A 231 -4.43 -13.46 -7.37
N PHE A 232 -3.27 -13.48 -8.02
CA PHE A 232 -3.12 -14.14 -9.32
C PHE A 232 -3.28 -15.67 -9.24
N LEU A 233 -3.17 -16.27 -8.05
CA LEU A 233 -3.52 -17.66 -7.82
C LEU A 233 -5.02 -17.96 -8.06
N ASN A 234 -5.85 -16.93 -8.01
CA ASN A 234 -7.28 -17.01 -8.30
C ASN A 234 -7.63 -16.59 -9.73
N ASP A 235 -6.65 -16.13 -10.53
CA ASP A 235 -6.87 -15.83 -11.95
C ASP A 235 -7.44 -17.05 -12.68
N GLY A 236 -8.56 -16.85 -13.39
CA GLY A 236 -9.29 -17.90 -14.09
C GLY A 236 -10.23 -18.76 -13.22
N LYS A 237 -10.26 -18.56 -11.90
CA LYS A 237 -11.25 -19.17 -11.02
C LYS A 237 -12.49 -18.27 -10.90
N ASP A 238 -13.66 -18.88 -10.85
CA ASP A 238 -14.88 -18.14 -10.51
C ASP A 238 -14.92 -17.90 -9.00
N ILE A 239 -14.70 -16.65 -8.61
CA ILE A 239 -14.81 -16.18 -7.21
C ILE A 239 -16.07 -15.33 -7.01
N SER A 240 -16.98 -15.30 -7.98
CA SER A 240 -18.19 -14.48 -7.95
C SER A 240 -19.10 -14.87 -6.80
N LYS A 241 -19.69 -13.89 -6.16
CA LYS A 241 -20.72 -14.06 -5.13
C LYS A 241 -21.66 -12.85 -5.14
N LYS A 242 -22.80 -12.97 -4.47
CA LYS A 242 -23.71 -11.85 -4.30
C LYS A 242 -22.97 -10.69 -3.62
N GLN A 243 -22.96 -9.52 -4.27
CA GLN A 243 -22.31 -8.33 -3.79
C GLN A 243 -23.28 -7.38 -3.08
N GLU A 244 -22.77 -6.62 -2.11
CA GLU A 244 -23.49 -5.52 -1.46
C GLU A 244 -23.22 -4.20 -2.21
N ASN A 245 -24.22 -3.32 -2.23
CA ASN A 245 -24.08 -2.02 -2.83
C ASN A 245 -23.44 -1.02 -1.85
N CYS A 246 -22.60 -0.13 -2.38
CA CYS A 246 -22.26 1.14 -1.76
C CYS A 246 -23.20 2.24 -2.33
N TYR A 247 -23.24 3.39 -1.67
CA TYR A 247 -24.08 4.49 -2.08
C TYR A 247 -23.31 5.80 -2.04
N LEU A 248 -23.65 6.72 -2.93
CA LEU A 248 -23.09 8.06 -3.00
C LEU A 248 -24.17 9.08 -2.68
N THR A 249 -23.87 10.00 -1.78
CA THR A 249 -24.68 11.16 -1.44
C THR A 249 -23.79 12.39 -1.21
N TYR A 250 -24.35 13.48 -0.69
CA TYR A 250 -23.66 14.76 -0.57
C TYR A 250 -23.99 15.47 0.74
N THR A 251 -23.02 16.24 1.25
CA THR A 251 -23.26 17.25 2.28
C THR A 251 -24.08 18.41 1.71
N THR A 252 -24.59 19.29 2.55
CA THR A 252 -25.37 20.47 2.16
C THR A 252 -24.72 21.77 2.68
N LEU A 253 -25.21 22.92 2.24
CA LEU A 253 -24.82 24.22 2.80
C LEU A 253 -25.07 24.30 4.31
N LYS A 254 -26.14 23.65 4.80
CA LYS A 254 -26.39 23.57 6.25
C LYS A 254 -25.33 22.75 6.98
N THR A 255 -24.84 21.66 6.38
CA THR A 255 -23.72 20.89 6.91
C THR A 255 -22.47 21.78 7.03
N LYS A 256 -22.18 22.54 5.97
CA LYS A 256 -21.05 23.48 5.95
C LYS A 256 -21.16 24.51 7.07
N GLN A 257 -22.32 25.17 7.22
CA GLN A 257 -22.54 26.18 8.23
C GLN A 257 -22.33 25.65 9.65
N ILE A 258 -22.88 24.46 9.98
CA ILE A 258 -22.70 23.84 11.29
C ILE A 258 -21.21 23.61 11.60
N ILE A 259 -20.43 23.18 10.59
CA ILE A 259 -19.01 22.95 10.78
C ILE A 259 -18.26 24.27 10.96
N GLU A 260 -18.54 25.30 10.14
CA GLU A 260 -17.94 26.63 10.25
C GLU A 260 -18.19 27.26 11.63
N ASP A 261 -19.42 27.16 12.15
CA ASP A 261 -19.80 27.70 13.45
C ASP A 261 -19.10 26.98 14.63
N ASN A 262 -18.53 25.79 14.42
CA ASN A 262 -17.90 24.98 15.44
C ASN A 262 -16.41 24.69 15.17
N LEU A 263 -15.78 25.34 14.20
CA LEU A 263 -14.38 25.09 13.84
C LEU A 263 -13.40 25.19 15.02
N GLU A 264 -13.59 26.20 15.88
CA GLU A 264 -12.74 26.44 17.07
C GLU A 264 -12.82 25.31 18.10
N ARG A 265 -13.86 24.47 18.04
CA ARG A 265 -14.05 23.30 18.91
C ARG A 265 -13.39 22.04 18.35
N SER A 266 -12.89 22.09 17.11
CA SER A 266 -12.08 21.01 16.57
C SER A 266 -10.65 21.08 17.14
N PRO A 267 -10.11 19.99 17.71
CA PRO A 267 -8.75 19.94 18.24
C PRO A 267 -7.67 20.43 17.26
N MET A 268 -7.92 20.27 15.96
CA MET A 268 -7.02 20.76 14.91
C MET A 268 -6.94 22.28 14.84
N TYR A 269 -8.07 22.96 14.99
CA TYR A 269 -8.16 24.41 14.91
C TYR A 269 -7.98 25.09 16.27
N ALA A 270 -8.23 24.38 17.34
CA ALA A 270 -7.96 24.80 18.73
C ALA A 270 -6.45 24.72 19.11
N GLY A 271 -5.57 24.26 18.23
CA GLY A 271 -4.14 24.15 18.50
C GLY A 271 -3.75 23.02 19.47
N ILE A 272 -4.65 22.09 19.75
CA ILE A 272 -4.41 20.94 20.65
C ILE A 272 -3.59 19.86 19.95
N VAL A 273 -3.82 19.66 18.66
CA VAL A 273 -3.15 18.66 17.83
C VAL A 273 -1.72 19.10 17.53
N LYS A 274 -0.75 18.25 17.88
CA LYS A 274 0.68 18.43 17.53
C LYS A 274 1.06 17.72 16.23
N GLY A 275 0.33 16.64 15.89
CA GLY A 275 0.62 15.80 14.74
C GLY A 275 0.08 16.37 13.44
N VAL A 276 0.83 16.16 12.37
CA VAL A 276 0.41 16.52 11.01
C VAL A 276 -0.57 15.48 10.47
N GLY A 277 -1.69 15.92 9.90
CA GLY A 277 -2.69 15.06 9.28
C GLY A 277 -2.40 14.72 7.81
N PRO A 278 -3.02 13.66 7.25
CA PRO A 278 -2.78 13.24 5.87
C PRO A 278 -3.42 14.21 4.85
N ARG A 279 -2.63 14.64 3.87
CA ARG A 279 -3.06 15.54 2.79
C ARG A 279 -4.20 14.97 1.93
N TYR A 280 -4.20 13.67 1.69
CA TYR A 280 -5.12 13.00 0.77
C TYR A 280 -6.33 12.34 1.45
N CYS A 281 -6.47 12.49 2.75
CA CYS A 281 -7.65 12.10 3.52
C CYS A 281 -7.95 13.19 4.57
N PRO A 282 -8.24 14.41 4.10
CA PRO A 282 -8.53 15.51 5.01
C PRO A 282 -9.84 15.24 5.76
N SER A 283 -9.96 15.75 6.96
CA SER A 283 -11.25 15.81 7.67
C SER A 283 -12.25 16.65 6.91
N ILE A 284 -13.52 16.57 7.26
CA ILE A 284 -14.55 17.39 6.61
C ILE A 284 -14.32 18.88 6.91
N GLU A 285 -13.81 19.21 8.10
CA GLU A 285 -13.42 20.57 8.48
C GLU A 285 -12.32 21.10 7.54
N ASP A 286 -11.27 20.28 7.30
CA ASP A 286 -10.21 20.66 6.35
C ASP A 286 -10.71 20.88 4.93
N LYS A 287 -11.68 20.08 4.48
CA LYS A 287 -12.28 20.26 3.14
C LYS A 287 -13.01 21.59 3.02
N ILE A 288 -13.80 21.93 4.02
CA ILE A 288 -14.57 23.17 4.04
C ILE A 288 -13.65 24.38 4.07
N VAL A 289 -12.61 24.36 4.91
CA VAL A 289 -11.65 25.47 5.00
C VAL A 289 -10.81 25.61 3.73
N ARG A 290 -10.38 24.49 3.11
CA ARG A 290 -9.54 24.51 1.90
C ARG A 290 -10.33 24.80 0.61
N PHE A 291 -11.61 24.48 0.60
CA PHE A 291 -12.48 24.63 -0.57
C PHE A 291 -13.75 25.41 -0.22
N PRO A 292 -13.61 26.68 0.21
CA PRO A 292 -14.74 27.47 0.71
C PRO A 292 -15.82 27.73 -0.35
N ASP A 293 -15.47 27.71 -1.64
CA ASP A 293 -16.39 27.92 -2.76
C ASP A 293 -17.20 26.66 -3.12
N ARG A 294 -17.00 25.54 -2.42
CA ARG A 294 -17.76 24.32 -2.64
C ARG A 294 -18.96 24.27 -1.70
N ASP A 295 -20.15 24.12 -2.29
CA ASP A 295 -21.42 24.03 -1.56
C ASP A 295 -21.67 22.63 -1.02
N GLU A 296 -21.08 21.62 -1.63
CA GLU A 296 -21.28 20.22 -1.28
C GLU A 296 -19.98 19.39 -1.41
N HIS A 297 -19.89 18.32 -0.62
CA HIS A 297 -18.83 17.33 -0.68
C HIS A 297 -19.42 15.92 -0.81
N GLN A 298 -18.78 15.07 -1.58
CA GLN A 298 -19.16 13.68 -1.76
C GLN A 298 -19.04 12.89 -0.45
N VAL A 299 -20.06 12.07 -0.18
CA VAL A 299 -20.15 11.16 0.96
C VAL A 299 -20.47 9.77 0.42
N PHE A 300 -19.59 8.80 0.69
CA PHE A 300 -19.86 7.41 0.36
C PHE A 300 -20.34 6.65 1.59
N VAL A 301 -21.39 5.87 1.42
CA VAL A 301 -21.98 5.00 2.43
C VAL A 301 -21.62 3.58 2.09
N GLU A 302 -20.80 2.96 2.93
CA GLU A 302 -20.14 1.67 2.67
C GLU A 302 -20.44 0.68 3.79
N PRO A 303 -20.89 -0.57 3.48
CA PRO A 303 -21.12 -1.60 4.50
C PRO A 303 -19.79 -2.07 5.09
N GLU A 304 -19.75 -2.27 6.42
CA GLU A 304 -18.56 -2.81 7.11
C GLU A 304 -18.54 -4.36 7.17
N GLY A 305 -19.60 -5.02 6.76
CA GLY A 305 -19.70 -6.48 6.74
C GLY A 305 -21.14 -6.96 6.52
N LEU A 306 -21.29 -8.26 6.29
CA LEU A 306 -22.60 -8.89 6.03
C LEU A 306 -23.39 -9.16 7.32
N SER A 307 -22.70 -9.34 8.44
CA SER A 307 -23.31 -9.69 9.74
C SER A 307 -23.57 -8.48 10.65
N THR A 308 -23.28 -7.27 10.18
CA THR A 308 -23.45 -6.03 10.96
C THR A 308 -24.40 -5.05 10.26
N LYS A 309 -24.98 -4.14 11.04
CA LYS A 309 -25.74 -2.98 10.55
C LYS A 309 -24.88 -1.71 10.47
N GLU A 310 -23.58 -1.82 10.75
CA GLU A 310 -22.66 -0.68 10.69
C GLU A 310 -22.40 -0.27 9.24
N MET A 311 -22.62 1.02 8.96
CA MET A 311 -22.24 1.65 7.69
C MET A 311 -21.12 2.66 7.94
N TYR A 312 -20.03 2.54 7.19
CA TYR A 312 -18.91 3.46 7.18
C TYR A 312 -19.25 4.67 6.28
N ILE A 313 -19.02 5.89 6.78
CA ILE A 313 -19.41 7.11 6.08
C ILE A 313 -18.17 7.84 5.57
N GLN A 314 -17.66 7.38 4.43
CA GLN A 314 -16.43 7.92 3.83
C GLN A 314 -16.63 9.37 3.38
N GLY A 315 -15.67 10.21 3.67
CA GLY A 315 -15.63 11.60 3.21
C GLY A 315 -15.97 12.62 4.27
N VAL A 316 -16.49 12.18 5.43
CA VAL A 316 -16.87 13.03 6.56
C VAL A 316 -16.19 12.62 7.87
N SER A 317 -14.91 12.20 7.78
CA SER A 317 -14.10 12.06 9.00
C SER A 317 -13.99 13.41 9.71
N SER A 318 -14.10 13.42 11.02
CA SER A 318 -14.16 14.64 11.81
C SER A 318 -13.54 14.46 13.19
N THR A 319 -13.07 15.57 13.75
CA THR A 319 -12.65 15.67 15.15
C THR A 319 -13.53 16.59 15.96
N LEU A 320 -14.65 17.06 15.41
CA LEU A 320 -15.63 17.88 16.11
C LEU A 320 -16.27 17.11 17.30
N PRO A 321 -16.81 17.82 18.29
CA PRO A 321 -17.54 17.20 19.40
C PRO A 321 -18.71 16.32 18.94
N GLU A 322 -19.06 15.30 19.69
CA GLU A 322 -20.05 14.29 19.31
C GLU A 322 -21.44 14.91 18.99
N GLU A 323 -21.89 15.90 19.76
CA GLU A 323 -23.17 16.56 19.53
C GLU A 323 -23.16 17.33 18.19
N VAL A 324 -22.05 17.97 17.85
CA VAL A 324 -21.89 18.67 16.56
C VAL A 324 -21.87 17.66 15.41
N GLN A 325 -21.21 16.52 15.58
CA GLN A 325 -21.22 15.44 14.60
C GLN A 325 -22.67 14.96 14.35
N LYS A 326 -23.43 14.70 15.39
CA LYS A 326 -24.84 14.26 15.29
C LYS A 326 -25.71 15.31 14.60
N GLU A 327 -25.45 16.59 14.80
CA GLU A 327 -26.17 17.69 14.16
C GLU A 327 -25.82 17.80 12.66
N MET A 328 -24.52 17.83 12.33
CA MET A 328 -24.09 17.95 10.94
C MET A 328 -24.50 16.73 10.09
N TYR A 329 -24.42 15.50 10.63
CA TYR A 329 -24.82 14.32 9.88
C TYR A 329 -26.29 14.31 9.49
N LYS A 330 -27.21 14.83 10.34
CA LYS A 330 -28.64 14.95 10.03
C LYS A 330 -28.93 15.88 8.83
N THR A 331 -27.96 16.68 8.43
CA THR A 331 -28.09 17.61 7.30
C THR A 331 -27.52 17.06 5.98
N ILE A 332 -26.91 15.87 6.01
CA ILE A 332 -26.47 15.13 4.81
C ILE A 332 -27.71 14.53 4.14
N ILE A 333 -27.78 14.58 2.83
CA ILE A 333 -28.94 14.09 2.06
C ILE A 333 -29.15 12.59 2.34
N GLY A 334 -30.36 12.23 2.81
CA GLY A 334 -30.73 10.86 3.17
C GLY A 334 -30.32 10.42 4.59
N PHE A 335 -29.83 11.34 5.42
CA PHE A 335 -29.40 11.09 6.80
C PHE A 335 -30.32 11.75 7.84
N GLU A 336 -31.49 12.24 7.46
CA GLU A 336 -32.38 13.01 8.33
C GLU A 336 -32.73 12.28 9.63
N ASN A 337 -32.82 10.94 9.57
CA ASN A 337 -33.14 10.07 10.71
C ASN A 337 -31.93 9.24 11.20
N VAL A 338 -30.71 9.69 10.89
CA VAL A 338 -29.49 8.92 11.17
C VAL A 338 -29.34 8.54 12.65
N ARG A 339 -28.99 7.28 12.90
CA ARG A 339 -28.64 6.77 14.23
C ARG A 339 -27.16 6.40 14.26
N PHE A 340 -26.42 7.04 15.14
CA PHE A 340 -25.00 6.75 15.35
C PHE A 340 -24.80 5.42 16.05
N MET A 341 -23.82 4.65 15.61
CA MET A 341 -23.29 3.47 16.30
C MET A 341 -21.90 3.77 16.88
N ARG A 342 -21.08 4.57 16.15
CA ARG A 342 -19.77 5.05 16.63
C ARG A 342 -19.54 6.46 16.12
N SER A 343 -19.04 7.35 16.96
CA SER A 343 -18.67 8.71 16.58
C SER A 343 -17.36 8.74 15.79
N ALA A 344 -17.19 9.75 14.93
CA ALA A 344 -15.91 10.03 14.29
C ALA A 344 -14.88 10.50 15.33
N TYR A 345 -13.61 10.23 15.07
CA TYR A 345 -12.51 10.71 15.93
C TYR A 345 -11.22 10.89 15.13
N GLY A 346 -10.33 11.72 15.67
CA GLY A 346 -8.94 11.75 15.28
C GLY A 346 -8.08 10.93 16.23
N ILE A 347 -6.97 10.40 15.75
CA ILE A 347 -5.97 9.74 16.57
C ILE A 347 -4.57 10.23 16.21
N GLU A 348 -3.82 10.69 17.20
CA GLU A 348 -2.39 10.95 17.11
C GLU A 348 -1.59 9.75 17.59
N TYR A 349 -0.42 9.55 16.98
CA TYR A 349 0.49 8.45 17.33
C TYR A 349 1.94 8.82 17.02
N ASP A 350 2.87 8.12 17.68
CA ASP A 350 4.30 8.30 17.44
C ASP A 350 4.72 7.54 16.17
N CYS A 351 5.62 8.16 15.39
CA CYS A 351 6.31 7.57 14.25
C CYS A 351 7.76 8.05 14.20
N ILE A 352 8.60 7.36 13.44
CA ILE A 352 10.00 7.75 13.21
C ILE A 352 10.14 8.64 11.98
N ASP A 353 11.32 9.24 11.81
CA ASP A 353 11.78 9.72 10.52
C ASP A 353 12.30 8.52 9.71
N PRO A 354 11.67 8.13 8.59
CA PRO A 354 12.09 6.93 7.86
C PRO A 354 13.45 7.08 7.15
N THR A 355 14.05 8.28 7.14
CA THR A 355 15.41 8.49 6.60
C THR A 355 16.51 7.83 7.43
N ILE A 356 16.20 7.37 8.65
CA ILE A 356 17.10 6.56 9.48
C ILE A 356 17.14 5.08 9.08
N LEU A 357 16.43 4.70 8.01
CA LEU A 357 16.33 3.34 7.53
C LEU A 357 17.09 3.15 6.22
N LYS A 358 17.63 1.95 6.05
CA LYS A 358 18.11 1.43 4.75
C LYS A 358 16.91 1.11 3.84
N ARG A 359 17.17 0.89 2.56
CA ARG A 359 16.15 0.41 1.61
C ARG A 359 15.60 -0.98 1.94
N THR A 360 16.26 -1.71 2.82
CA THR A 360 15.80 -2.96 3.42
C THR A 360 14.80 -2.76 4.56
N LEU A 361 14.53 -1.51 4.96
CA LEU A 361 13.79 -1.08 6.15
C LEU A 361 14.47 -1.42 7.47
N GLU A 362 15.75 -1.81 7.44
CA GLU A 362 16.61 -1.97 8.62
C GLU A 362 17.10 -0.59 9.08
N HIS A 363 17.25 -0.40 10.38
CA HIS A 363 17.87 0.79 10.97
C HIS A 363 19.33 0.94 10.51
N LEU A 364 19.79 2.16 10.28
CA LEU A 364 21.15 2.43 9.78
C LEU A 364 22.23 1.95 10.74
N GLU A 365 22.02 2.09 12.05
CA GLU A 365 23.05 1.83 13.08
C GLU A 365 22.76 0.58 13.91
N ILE A 366 21.47 0.22 14.14
CA ILE A 366 21.11 -0.94 14.97
C ILE A 366 20.82 -2.13 14.05
N ASN A 367 21.71 -3.10 14.05
CA ASN A 367 21.60 -4.27 13.19
C ASN A 367 20.41 -5.16 13.60
N ASN A 368 19.67 -5.63 12.60
CA ASN A 368 18.48 -6.49 12.74
C ASN A 368 17.30 -5.83 13.46
N LEU A 369 17.26 -4.48 13.55
CA LEU A 369 16.09 -3.72 13.92
C LEU A 369 15.41 -3.16 12.66
N PHE A 370 14.20 -3.62 12.37
CA PHE A 370 13.42 -3.24 11.19
C PHE A 370 12.14 -2.49 11.59
N PHE A 371 11.65 -1.65 10.67
CA PHE A 371 10.43 -0.87 10.87
C PHE A 371 9.53 -1.01 9.65
N ALA A 372 8.22 -1.20 9.86
CA ALA A 372 7.28 -1.35 8.76
C ALA A 372 5.91 -0.74 9.06
N GLY A 373 5.30 -0.12 8.04
CA GLY A 373 3.96 0.44 8.13
C GLY A 373 3.90 1.86 8.67
N GLN A 374 2.90 2.16 9.48
CA GLN A 374 2.63 3.54 9.91
C GLN A 374 3.71 4.15 10.80
N ILE A 375 4.48 3.34 11.50
CA ILE A 375 5.63 3.80 12.29
C ILE A 375 6.67 4.52 11.40
N ASN A 376 6.75 4.18 10.11
CA ASN A 376 7.60 4.84 9.11
C ASN A 376 6.95 6.10 8.50
N GLY A 377 5.85 6.59 9.08
CA GLY A 377 5.14 7.77 8.59
C GLY A 377 4.30 7.52 7.33
N SER A 378 4.05 6.28 6.92
CA SER A 378 3.08 5.97 5.87
C SER A 378 1.65 5.88 6.41
N SER A 379 0.66 5.94 5.52
CA SER A 379 -0.75 5.84 5.89
C SER A 379 -1.50 5.00 4.86
N GLY A 380 -1.90 3.81 5.26
CA GLY A 380 -2.70 2.87 4.47
C GLY A 380 -2.32 1.42 4.72
N TYR A 381 -3.29 0.52 4.58
CA TYR A 381 -3.12 -0.91 4.82
C TYR A 381 -2.17 -1.56 3.83
N GLU A 382 -2.27 -1.16 2.56
CA GLU A 382 -1.49 -1.68 1.45
C GLU A 382 -0.03 -1.21 1.50
N GLU A 383 0.20 0.04 1.90
CA GLU A 383 1.53 0.58 2.17
C GLU A 383 2.18 -0.15 3.34
N ALA A 384 1.38 -0.48 4.37
CA ALA A 384 1.85 -1.24 5.52
C ALA A 384 2.23 -2.68 5.13
N ALA A 385 1.38 -3.37 4.37
CA ALA A 385 1.63 -4.72 3.86
C ALA A 385 2.89 -4.79 2.99
N GLY A 386 3.05 -3.84 2.05
CA GLY A 386 4.23 -3.74 1.18
C GLY A 386 5.53 -3.53 1.95
N GLN A 387 5.52 -2.70 3.01
CA GLN A 387 6.68 -2.54 3.87
C GLN A 387 6.92 -3.78 4.74
N GLY A 388 5.84 -4.38 5.26
CA GLY A 388 5.90 -5.56 6.11
C GLY A 388 6.59 -6.74 5.42
N ILE A 389 6.16 -7.07 4.20
CA ILE A 389 6.76 -8.18 3.45
C ILE A 389 8.25 -7.93 3.15
N ILE A 390 8.63 -6.70 2.80
CA ILE A 390 10.05 -6.36 2.54
C ILE A 390 10.89 -6.39 3.82
N ALA A 391 10.38 -5.89 4.93
CA ALA A 391 11.06 -5.98 6.23
C ALA A 391 11.24 -7.44 6.67
N GLY A 392 10.20 -8.28 6.51
CA GLY A 392 10.25 -9.70 6.81
C GLY A 392 11.26 -10.45 5.95
N ILE A 393 11.24 -10.24 4.63
CA ILE A 393 12.24 -10.83 3.72
C ILE A 393 13.64 -10.44 4.16
N ASN A 394 13.91 -9.15 4.39
CA ASN A 394 15.28 -8.71 4.69
C ASN A 394 15.74 -9.11 6.10
N ALA A 395 14.86 -9.19 7.08
CA ALA A 395 15.19 -9.79 8.37
C ALA A 395 15.63 -11.25 8.19
N ALA A 396 14.93 -12.02 7.35
CA ALA A 396 15.30 -13.38 7.04
C ALA A 396 16.63 -13.45 6.26
N MET A 397 16.81 -12.62 5.23
CA MET A 397 18.05 -12.59 4.44
C MET A 397 19.27 -12.31 5.33
N ASN A 398 19.18 -11.30 6.22
CA ASN A 398 20.26 -10.99 7.17
C ASN A 398 20.60 -12.20 8.07
N LEU A 399 19.59 -12.84 8.65
CA LEU A 399 19.80 -13.96 9.56
C LEU A 399 20.31 -15.23 8.87
N LEU A 400 19.98 -15.42 7.60
CA LEU A 400 20.44 -16.53 6.75
C LEU A 400 21.78 -16.25 6.06
N GLY A 401 22.36 -15.04 6.22
CA GLY A 401 23.61 -14.64 5.58
C GLY A 401 23.51 -14.54 4.06
N LYS A 402 22.34 -14.20 3.54
CA LYS A 402 22.06 -14.00 2.11
C LYS A 402 22.09 -12.52 1.74
N ASP A 403 22.21 -12.22 0.46
CA ASP A 403 22.16 -10.86 -0.06
C ASP A 403 20.82 -10.18 0.23
N PRO A 404 20.81 -8.86 0.47
CA PRO A 404 19.58 -8.11 0.74
C PRO A 404 18.64 -8.10 -0.47
N PHE A 405 17.34 -8.25 -0.20
CA PHE A 405 16.28 -8.16 -1.20
C PHE A 405 15.79 -6.72 -1.31
N VAL A 406 16.20 -6.02 -2.35
CA VAL A 406 15.83 -4.63 -2.61
C VAL A 406 15.07 -4.52 -3.92
N LEU A 407 13.95 -3.81 -3.91
CA LEU A 407 13.18 -3.44 -5.09
C LEU A 407 13.51 -1.99 -5.48
N ASP A 408 13.90 -1.79 -6.73
CA ASP A 408 14.11 -0.46 -7.27
C ASP A 408 12.77 0.21 -7.65
N ARG A 409 12.79 1.52 -7.81
CA ARG A 409 11.64 2.31 -8.32
C ARG A 409 11.14 1.84 -9.68
N SER A 410 11.99 1.18 -10.44
CA SER A 410 11.66 0.59 -11.74
C SER A 410 11.13 -0.84 -11.67
N ASP A 411 11.20 -1.47 -10.50
CA ASP A 411 10.77 -2.86 -10.31
C ASP A 411 9.34 -2.95 -9.77
N ALA A 412 8.98 -2.05 -8.84
CA ALA A 412 7.71 -2.12 -8.12
C ALA A 412 7.25 -0.77 -7.54
N TYR A 413 5.94 -0.61 -7.33
CA TYR A 413 5.37 0.44 -6.47
C TYR A 413 5.87 0.35 -5.03
N ILE A 414 6.10 -0.86 -4.51
CA ILE A 414 6.75 -1.08 -3.20
C ILE A 414 8.15 -0.45 -3.21
N GLY A 415 8.91 -0.60 -4.30
CA GLY A 415 10.22 0.04 -4.45
C GLY A 415 10.12 1.57 -4.47
N VAL A 416 9.12 2.14 -5.15
CA VAL A 416 8.86 3.59 -5.14
C VAL A 416 8.50 4.07 -3.74
N LEU A 417 7.62 3.34 -3.04
CA LEU A 417 7.20 3.65 -1.66
C LEU A 417 8.40 3.71 -0.71
N ILE A 418 9.21 2.67 -0.69
CA ILE A 418 10.35 2.57 0.23
C ILE A 418 11.41 3.62 -0.11
N ASP A 419 11.75 3.77 -1.39
CA ASP A 419 12.74 4.78 -1.81
C ASP A 419 12.28 6.20 -1.46
N ASP A 420 11.00 6.56 -1.66
CA ASP A 420 10.48 7.86 -1.26
C ASP A 420 10.61 8.08 0.27
N LEU A 421 10.27 7.06 1.08
CA LEU A 421 10.35 7.16 2.54
C LEU A 421 11.79 7.33 3.03
N VAL A 422 12.70 6.45 2.63
CA VAL A 422 14.07 6.44 3.17
C VAL A 422 14.97 7.52 2.57
N THR A 423 14.64 8.04 1.38
CA THR A 423 15.48 9.06 0.70
C THR A 423 14.98 10.48 0.91
N LYS A 424 13.66 10.68 0.82
CA LYS A 424 13.04 12.01 0.95
C LYS A 424 12.49 12.28 2.34
N GLY A 425 12.22 11.22 3.09
CA GLY A 425 11.46 11.31 4.32
C GLY A 425 10.00 11.74 4.05
N THR A 426 9.29 12.07 5.11
CA THR A 426 7.94 12.61 4.98
C THR A 426 7.63 13.55 6.14
N ASN A 427 7.03 14.71 5.83
CA ASN A 427 6.57 15.69 6.80
C ASN A 427 5.05 15.58 7.07
N GLU A 428 4.36 14.73 6.33
CA GLU A 428 2.94 14.39 6.45
C GLU A 428 2.74 12.89 6.19
N PRO A 429 1.69 12.25 6.68
CA PRO A 429 1.46 10.83 6.44
C PRO A 429 1.53 10.50 4.94
N TYR A 430 2.55 9.72 4.56
CA TYR A 430 2.79 9.32 3.17
C TYR A 430 1.68 8.40 2.67
N ARG A 431 1.25 8.62 1.44
CA ARG A 431 0.28 7.77 0.74
C ARG A 431 0.76 7.50 -0.68
N MET A 432 0.72 6.23 -1.08
CA MET A 432 1.04 5.84 -2.45
C MET A 432 -0.05 6.30 -3.42
N MET A 433 0.38 6.90 -4.52
CA MET A 433 -0.47 7.32 -5.62
C MET A 433 0.22 7.03 -6.94
N THR A 434 -0.56 6.80 -8.00
CA THR A 434 -0.01 6.54 -9.35
C THR A 434 0.85 7.69 -9.87
N SER A 435 0.64 8.92 -9.41
CA SER A 435 1.46 10.09 -9.78
C SER A 435 2.89 10.06 -9.23
N ARG A 436 3.16 9.25 -8.19
CA ARG A 436 4.51 9.11 -7.61
C ARG A 436 5.40 8.15 -8.39
N CYS A 437 4.80 7.33 -9.24
CA CYS A 437 5.51 6.35 -10.05
C CYS A 437 5.84 6.93 -11.44
N GLU A 438 7.12 6.90 -11.81
CA GLU A 438 7.61 7.36 -13.10
C GLU A 438 7.31 6.36 -14.23
N TYR A 439 7.25 5.06 -13.91
CA TYR A 439 7.17 3.95 -14.87
C TYR A 439 5.81 3.24 -14.83
N ARG A 440 4.71 3.99 -14.74
CA ARG A 440 3.35 3.45 -14.52
C ARG A 440 2.90 2.42 -15.53
N LEU A 441 3.35 2.53 -16.78
CA LEU A 441 2.93 1.60 -17.85
C LEU A 441 3.66 0.25 -17.75
N THR A 442 4.89 0.25 -17.25
CA THR A 442 5.65 -0.98 -16.95
C THR A 442 5.23 -1.60 -15.62
N LEU A 443 4.85 -0.77 -14.64
CA LEU A 443 4.49 -1.20 -13.28
C LEU A 443 2.97 -1.24 -13.09
N ARG A 444 2.26 -1.97 -13.94
CA ARG A 444 0.81 -2.13 -13.81
C ARG A 444 0.45 -3.14 -12.72
N GLN A 445 -0.75 -3.03 -12.17
CA GLN A 445 -1.26 -4.01 -11.21
C GLN A 445 -1.45 -5.41 -11.83
N ASP A 446 -1.81 -5.47 -13.12
CA ASP A 446 -2.13 -6.69 -13.84
C ASP A 446 -0.91 -7.54 -14.24
N ASN A 447 0.31 -7.00 -14.10
CA ASN A 447 1.56 -7.69 -14.43
C ASN A 447 2.53 -7.82 -13.24
N ALA A 448 2.06 -7.64 -12.01
CA ALA A 448 2.92 -7.70 -10.83
C ALA A 448 3.59 -9.07 -10.68
N ASP A 449 2.85 -10.14 -10.94
CA ASP A 449 3.34 -11.52 -10.95
C ASP A 449 4.47 -11.74 -11.96
N LEU A 450 4.32 -11.25 -13.20
CA LEU A 450 5.33 -11.36 -14.25
C LEU A 450 6.65 -10.62 -13.91
N ARG A 451 6.59 -9.64 -13.01
CA ARG A 451 7.76 -8.84 -12.61
C ARG A 451 8.46 -9.35 -11.36
N LEU A 452 7.72 -9.92 -10.39
CA LEU A 452 8.21 -10.11 -9.03
C LEU A 452 8.24 -11.56 -8.57
N THR A 453 7.38 -12.45 -9.11
CA THR A 453 7.24 -13.82 -8.59
C THR A 453 8.50 -14.65 -8.78
N GLU A 454 9.22 -14.50 -9.91
CA GLU A 454 10.50 -15.20 -10.14
C GLU A 454 11.51 -14.87 -9.04
N ARG A 455 11.71 -13.57 -8.73
CA ARG A 455 12.62 -13.12 -7.67
C ARG A 455 12.21 -13.61 -6.27
N ALA A 456 10.90 -13.66 -6.01
CA ALA A 456 10.36 -14.16 -4.74
C ALA A 456 10.54 -15.69 -4.62
N HIS A 457 10.45 -16.42 -5.72
CA HIS A 457 10.71 -17.85 -5.78
C HIS A 457 12.20 -18.17 -5.59
N GLU A 458 13.10 -17.41 -6.20
CA GLU A 458 14.55 -17.55 -6.04
C GLU A 458 15.03 -17.46 -4.58
N ILE A 459 14.39 -16.60 -3.78
CA ILE A 459 14.71 -16.48 -2.35
C ILE A 459 13.97 -17.52 -1.48
N GLY A 460 13.02 -18.28 -2.05
CA GLY A 460 12.27 -19.33 -1.38
C GLY A 460 10.95 -18.86 -0.72
N LEU A 461 10.45 -17.64 -1.01
CA LEU A 461 9.22 -17.13 -0.41
C LEU A 461 7.97 -17.46 -1.25
N ALA A 462 8.02 -17.26 -2.57
CA ALA A 462 6.93 -17.69 -3.45
C ALA A 462 6.99 -19.21 -3.67
N THR A 463 5.84 -19.88 -3.57
CA THR A 463 5.72 -21.33 -3.76
C THR A 463 5.91 -21.74 -5.22
N ASP A 464 6.21 -23.02 -5.46
CA ASP A 464 6.30 -23.61 -6.80
C ASP A 464 4.98 -23.40 -7.59
N GLU A 465 3.82 -23.55 -6.93
CA GLU A 465 2.52 -23.29 -7.54
C GLU A 465 2.42 -21.86 -8.11
N ARG A 466 2.88 -20.86 -7.34
CA ARG A 466 2.91 -19.47 -7.78
C ARG A 466 3.84 -19.28 -8.98
N TYR A 467 5.01 -19.87 -8.91
CA TYR A 467 6.02 -19.77 -9.97
C TYR A 467 5.57 -20.43 -11.27
N GLU A 468 5.06 -21.66 -11.20
CA GLU A 468 4.55 -22.39 -12.36
C GLU A 468 3.36 -21.66 -13.02
N LYS A 469 2.43 -21.13 -12.22
CA LYS A 469 1.29 -20.35 -12.74
C LYS A 469 1.76 -19.08 -13.45
N MET A 470 2.74 -18.38 -12.90
CA MET A 470 3.35 -17.21 -13.55
C MET A 470 4.04 -17.58 -14.87
N LEU A 471 4.82 -18.68 -14.89
CA LEU A 471 5.47 -19.18 -16.12
C LEU A 471 4.45 -19.56 -17.19
N HIS A 472 3.37 -20.26 -16.80
CA HIS A 472 2.30 -20.60 -17.72
C HIS A 472 1.64 -19.34 -18.33
N LYS A 473 1.31 -18.35 -17.49
CA LYS A 473 0.77 -17.07 -17.93
C LYS A 473 1.70 -16.38 -18.93
N LYS A 474 3.00 -16.26 -18.62
CA LYS A 474 4.01 -15.67 -19.49
C LYS A 474 4.08 -16.36 -20.84
N LYS A 475 4.22 -17.69 -20.82
CA LYS A 475 4.29 -18.51 -22.02
C LYS A 475 3.05 -18.34 -22.92
N THR A 476 1.86 -18.39 -22.32
CA THR A 476 0.59 -18.25 -23.07
C THR A 476 0.48 -16.88 -23.75
N ILE A 477 0.89 -15.80 -23.06
CA ILE A 477 0.89 -14.45 -23.63
C ILE A 477 1.86 -14.37 -24.82
N ASP A 478 3.09 -14.87 -24.64
CA ASP A 478 4.12 -14.82 -25.68
C ASP A 478 3.72 -15.64 -26.91
N GLU A 479 3.20 -16.85 -26.73
CA GLU A 479 2.72 -17.73 -27.80
C GLU A 479 1.56 -17.09 -28.57
N GLU A 480 0.59 -16.45 -27.87
CA GLU A 480 -0.53 -15.79 -28.53
C GLU A 480 -0.10 -14.56 -29.33
N ILE A 481 0.82 -13.75 -28.79
CA ILE A 481 1.39 -12.60 -29.54
C ILE A 481 2.08 -13.07 -30.82
N GLU A 482 2.88 -14.13 -30.78
CA GLU A 482 3.55 -14.68 -31.96
C GLU A 482 2.54 -15.26 -32.96
N ARG A 483 1.49 -15.95 -32.50
CA ARG A 483 0.39 -16.45 -33.35
C ARG A 483 -0.30 -15.29 -34.09
N LEU A 484 -0.66 -14.21 -33.39
CA LEU A 484 -1.31 -13.03 -33.98
C LEU A 484 -0.43 -12.31 -35.03
N LYS A 485 0.89 -12.36 -34.92
CA LYS A 485 1.82 -11.85 -35.95
C LYS A 485 1.78 -12.67 -37.23
N SER A 486 1.46 -13.96 -37.13
CA SER A 486 1.45 -14.87 -38.31
C SER A 486 0.15 -14.80 -39.11
N ILE A 487 -0.95 -14.29 -38.54
CA ILE A 487 -2.26 -14.24 -39.18
C ILE A 487 -2.37 -13.00 -40.05
N MET A 488 -2.62 -13.19 -41.35
CA MET A 488 -2.82 -12.09 -42.30
C MET A 488 -4.30 -11.82 -42.54
N VAL A 489 -4.71 -10.58 -42.32
CA VAL A 489 -6.05 -10.08 -42.62
C VAL A 489 -6.01 -9.38 -43.99
N THR A 490 -6.70 -9.96 -45.00
CA THR A 490 -6.69 -9.45 -46.37
C THR A 490 -7.83 -8.45 -46.61
N PRO A 491 -7.65 -7.43 -47.47
CA PRO A 491 -8.64 -6.38 -47.75
C PRO A 491 -9.74 -6.88 -48.74
N THR A 492 -10.57 -7.81 -48.27
CA THR A 492 -11.77 -8.21 -49.03
C THR A 492 -12.95 -7.29 -48.69
N GLU A 493 -14.00 -7.29 -49.54
CA GLU A 493 -15.22 -6.51 -49.24
C GLU A 493 -15.87 -6.97 -47.91
N GLU A 494 -15.89 -8.28 -47.67
CA GLU A 494 -16.39 -8.85 -46.41
C GLU A 494 -15.61 -8.34 -45.20
N THR A 495 -14.26 -8.34 -45.28
CA THR A 495 -13.37 -7.82 -44.24
C THR A 495 -13.64 -6.34 -43.98
N ASN A 496 -13.77 -5.55 -45.05
CA ASN A 496 -14.00 -4.11 -44.94
C ASN A 496 -15.41 -3.80 -44.41
N GLU A 497 -16.42 -4.60 -44.72
CA GLU A 497 -17.77 -4.48 -44.13
C GLU A 497 -17.74 -4.75 -42.61
N LYS A 498 -17.04 -5.79 -42.17
CA LYS A 498 -16.84 -6.07 -40.74
C LYS A 498 -16.13 -4.91 -40.04
N LEU A 499 -15.10 -4.36 -40.62
CA LEU A 499 -14.39 -3.19 -40.04
C LEU A 499 -15.27 -1.96 -39.94
N ARG A 500 -16.09 -1.67 -40.99
CA ARG A 500 -17.08 -0.57 -40.92
C ARG A 500 -18.08 -0.74 -39.78
N LYS A 501 -18.60 -1.96 -39.56
CA LYS A 501 -19.51 -2.28 -38.45
C LYS A 501 -18.86 -2.06 -37.08
N LEU A 502 -17.55 -2.30 -36.97
CA LEU A 502 -16.77 -2.06 -35.76
C LEU A 502 -16.30 -0.60 -35.61
N GLY A 503 -16.67 0.30 -36.54
CA GLY A 503 -16.26 1.71 -36.53
C GLY A 503 -14.79 1.93 -36.88
N SER A 504 -14.14 0.97 -37.57
CA SER A 504 -12.75 1.04 -37.97
C SER A 504 -12.57 1.33 -39.45
N SER A 505 -11.43 1.88 -39.80
CA SER A 505 -11.07 2.19 -41.20
C SER A 505 -10.88 0.92 -42.02
N GLU A 506 -11.27 0.98 -43.30
CA GLU A 506 -11.06 -0.08 -44.27
C GLU A 506 -9.56 -0.38 -44.49
N LEU A 507 -9.26 -1.61 -44.83
CA LEU A 507 -7.93 -2.02 -45.27
C LEU A 507 -7.77 -1.77 -46.76
N LYS A 508 -6.61 -1.25 -47.14
CA LYS A 508 -6.16 -1.12 -48.56
C LYS A 508 -5.14 -2.19 -48.91
N THR A 509 -4.40 -2.68 -47.95
CA THR A 509 -3.39 -3.73 -48.05
C THR A 509 -3.57 -4.73 -46.93
N GLY A 510 -3.11 -5.96 -47.10
CA GLY A 510 -3.09 -6.96 -46.05
C GLY A 510 -2.20 -6.51 -44.87
N ILE A 511 -2.67 -6.73 -43.68
CA ILE A 511 -1.93 -6.46 -42.45
C ILE A 511 -2.03 -7.66 -41.53
N THR A 512 -1.14 -7.76 -40.53
CA THR A 512 -1.25 -8.80 -39.53
C THR A 512 -2.43 -8.54 -38.57
N LEU A 513 -2.99 -9.59 -37.99
CA LEU A 513 -4.04 -9.45 -37.00
C LEU A 513 -3.53 -8.68 -35.76
N LEU A 514 -2.27 -8.85 -35.41
CA LEU A 514 -1.60 -8.06 -34.39
C LEU A 514 -1.66 -6.55 -34.70
N ASP A 515 -1.32 -6.14 -35.95
CA ASP A 515 -1.37 -4.73 -36.34
C ASP A 515 -2.81 -4.20 -36.40
N LEU A 516 -3.77 -5.07 -36.67
CA LEU A 516 -5.19 -4.71 -36.63
C LEU A 516 -5.62 -4.39 -35.18
N ILE A 517 -5.20 -5.19 -34.19
CA ILE A 517 -5.49 -4.97 -32.74
C ILE A 517 -4.83 -3.68 -32.21
N LYS A 518 -3.74 -3.18 -32.82
CA LYS A 518 -3.12 -1.89 -32.44
C LYS A 518 -4.05 -0.70 -32.65
N ARG A 519 -5.12 -0.83 -33.43
CA ARG A 519 -6.08 0.26 -33.65
C ARG A 519 -6.86 0.55 -32.35
N PRO A 520 -7.04 1.83 -31.94
CA PRO A 520 -7.67 2.18 -30.67
C PRO A 520 -9.08 1.60 -30.48
N GLU A 521 -9.88 1.59 -31.57
CA GLU A 521 -11.27 1.14 -31.56
C GLU A 521 -11.45 -0.38 -31.55
N LEU A 522 -10.39 -1.15 -31.89
CA LEU A 522 -10.42 -2.61 -31.91
C LEU A 522 -9.79 -3.19 -30.65
N THR A 523 -10.48 -4.14 -30.05
CA THR A 523 -9.95 -4.93 -28.91
C THR A 523 -9.60 -6.33 -29.37
N TYR A 524 -8.88 -7.10 -28.55
CA TYR A 524 -8.68 -8.51 -28.82
C TYR A 524 -10.02 -9.20 -29.10
N ASP A 525 -11.03 -8.99 -28.25
CA ASP A 525 -12.35 -9.60 -28.39
C ASP A 525 -13.08 -9.18 -29.68
N LYS A 526 -13.05 -7.88 -30.02
CA LYS A 526 -13.70 -7.37 -31.25
C LYS A 526 -13.10 -7.88 -32.55
N THR A 527 -11.90 -8.42 -32.50
CA THR A 527 -11.22 -8.99 -33.67
C THR A 527 -11.44 -10.48 -33.88
N GLU A 528 -12.35 -11.11 -33.10
CA GLU A 528 -12.68 -12.53 -33.19
C GLU A 528 -13.15 -12.95 -34.60
N GLU A 529 -13.95 -12.13 -35.26
CA GLU A 529 -14.46 -12.41 -36.60
C GLU A 529 -13.39 -12.47 -37.71
N PHE A 530 -12.16 -12.05 -37.40
CA PHE A 530 -11.00 -12.12 -38.31
C PHE A 530 -10.05 -13.28 -38.00
N ASP A 531 -10.40 -14.13 -37.01
CA ASP A 531 -9.52 -15.16 -36.44
C ASP A 531 -10.30 -16.46 -36.19
N VAL A 532 -10.38 -17.27 -37.23
CA VAL A 532 -11.22 -18.51 -37.25
C VAL A 532 -10.73 -19.56 -36.23
N ASP A 533 -9.42 -19.62 -36.03
CA ASP A 533 -8.76 -20.59 -35.12
C ASP A 533 -8.33 -19.97 -33.80
N ARG A 534 -9.08 -18.97 -33.32
CA ARG A 534 -8.77 -18.27 -32.09
C ARG A 534 -8.86 -19.20 -30.87
N PRO A 535 -7.79 -19.28 -30.03
CA PRO A 535 -7.85 -20.04 -28.80
C PRO A 535 -8.80 -19.39 -27.79
N GLU A 536 -9.50 -20.22 -27.03
CA GLU A 536 -10.33 -19.75 -25.93
C GLU A 536 -9.42 -19.40 -24.75
N LEU A 537 -9.11 -18.11 -24.60
CA LEU A 537 -8.30 -17.61 -23.52
C LEU A 537 -9.17 -16.97 -22.43
N PRO A 538 -8.87 -17.20 -21.14
CA PRO A 538 -9.47 -16.46 -20.03
C PRO A 538 -9.28 -14.94 -20.21
N ARG A 539 -10.26 -14.16 -19.74
CA ARG A 539 -10.26 -12.70 -19.88
C ARG A 539 -8.97 -12.03 -19.41
N TYR A 540 -8.40 -12.46 -18.29
CA TYR A 540 -7.17 -11.87 -17.77
C TYR A 540 -5.99 -12.02 -18.73
N LEU A 541 -5.89 -13.11 -19.50
CA LEU A 541 -4.88 -13.31 -20.53
C LEU A 541 -5.16 -12.44 -21.75
N ARG A 542 -6.42 -12.40 -22.22
CA ARG A 542 -6.82 -11.55 -23.37
C ARG A 542 -6.48 -10.08 -23.13
N LEU A 543 -6.75 -9.56 -21.92
CA LEU A 543 -6.39 -8.19 -21.53
C LEU A 543 -4.87 -7.97 -21.50
N GLN A 544 -4.08 -8.97 -21.08
CA GLN A 544 -2.63 -8.91 -21.11
C GLN A 544 -2.08 -8.86 -22.54
N VAL A 545 -2.57 -9.73 -23.42
CA VAL A 545 -2.20 -9.76 -24.85
C VAL A 545 -2.52 -8.41 -25.50
N GLU A 546 -3.75 -7.91 -25.31
CA GLU A 546 -4.17 -6.61 -25.86
C GLU A 546 -3.28 -5.47 -25.37
N THR A 547 -2.98 -5.44 -24.05
CA THR A 547 -2.14 -4.41 -23.46
C THR A 547 -0.72 -4.44 -24.01
N HIS A 548 -0.12 -5.62 -24.15
CA HIS A 548 1.21 -5.76 -24.77
C HIS A 548 1.24 -5.23 -26.21
N ILE A 549 0.24 -5.58 -27.01
CA ILE A 549 0.14 -5.16 -28.40
C ILE A 549 -0.04 -3.64 -28.54
N LYS A 550 -1.02 -3.08 -27.83
CA LYS A 550 -1.37 -1.66 -27.96
C LYS A 550 -0.31 -0.71 -27.40
N TYR A 551 0.39 -1.13 -26.35
CA TYR A 551 1.34 -0.27 -25.67
C TYR A 551 2.80 -0.65 -25.91
N GLU A 552 3.09 -1.58 -26.86
CA GLU A 552 4.44 -2.07 -27.19
C GLU A 552 5.47 -0.94 -27.34
N GLY A 553 5.20 0.06 -28.15
CA GLY A 553 6.11 1.18 -28.40
C GLY A 553 6.35 2.06 -27.15
N TYR A 554 5.31 2.29 -26.36
CA TYR A 554 5.42 3.05 -25.12
C TYR A 554 6.19 2.29 -24.04
N ILE A 555 5.96 0.97 -23.92
CA ILE A 555 6.68 0.09 -23.02
C ILE A 555 8.17 0.05 -23.39
N ALA A 556 8.50 -0.12 -24.67
CA ALA A 556 9.87 -0.12 -25.15
C ALA A 556 10.60 1.20 -24.83
N LYS A 557 9.92 2.34 -24.99
CA LYS A 557 10.46 3.65 -24.58
C LYS A 557 10.73 3.73 -23.09
N GLN A 558 9.79 3.30 -22.24
CA GLN A 558 10.00 3.27 -20.79
C GLN A 558 11.13 2.32 -20.40
N MET A 559 11.23 1.14 -21.01
CA MET A 559 12.34 0.20 -20.75
C MET A 559 13.71 0.81 -21.09
N SER A 560 13.80 1.62 -22.15
CA SER A 560 15.02 2.36 -22.45
C SER A 560 15.37 3.38 -21.35
N GLN A 561 14.37 4.11 -20.84
CA GLN A 561 14.56 5.05 -19.72
C GLN A 561 14.98 4.32 -18.43
N ILE A 562 14.34 3.18 -18.13
CA ILE A 562 14.70 2.33 -16.99
C ILE A 562 16.16 1.86 -17.10
N LYS A 563 16.61 1.45 -18.27
CA LYS A 563 18.00 1.03 -18.50
C LYS A 563 19.01 2.17 -18.23
N GLN A 564 18.65 3.40 -18.57
CA GLN A 564 19.48 4.57 -18.26
C GLN A 564 19.47 4.87 -16.74
N PHE A 565 18.30 4.80 -16.12
CA PHE A 565 18.14 4.99 -14.68
C PHE A 565 18.96 3.96 -13.87
N LYS A 566 18.87 2.67 -14.22
CA LYS A 566 19.64 1.59 -13.56
C LYS A 566 21.16 1.81 -13.66
N LYS A 567 21.67 2.49 -14.69
CA LYS A 567 23.08 2.86 -14.76
C LYS A 567 23.50 3.83 -13.65
N LEU A 568 22.61 4.76 -13.27
CA LEU A 568 22.86 5.69 -12.16
C LEU A 568 22.72 4.98 -10.80
N GLU A 569 21.74 4.09 -10.65
CA GLU A 569 21.54 3.30 -9.43
C GLU A 569 22.71 2.33 -9.17
N ASN A 570 23.33 1.80 -10.20
CA ASN A 570 24.51 0.94 -10.08
C ASN A 570 25.80 1.69 -9.77
N ARG A 571 25.81 3.03 -9.81
CA ARG A 571 26.95 3.84 -9.39
C ARG A 571 26.89 4.07 -7.89
N LYS A 572 27.55 3.20 -7.13
CA LYS A 572 27.59 3.25 -5.67
C LYS A 572 28.42 4.41 -5.17
N LEU A 573 27.99 5.02 -4.05
CA LEU A 573 28.65 6.15 -3.39
C LEU A 573 29.39 5.75 -2.11
N ASP A 574 29.52 4.47 -1.83
CA ASP A 574 30.18 3.87 -0.66
C ASP A 574 31.65 4.29 -0.46
N MET A 575 32.28 4.80 -1.53
CA MET A 575 33.64 5.35 -1.47
C MET A 575 33.74 6.74 -0.83
N ILE A 576 32.62 7.40 -0.55
CA ILE A 576 32.56 8.78 -0.01
C ILE A 576 32.06 8.72 1.43
N GLU A 577 32.97 8.89 2.37
CA GLU A 577 32.65 8.90 3.81
C GLU A 577 32.10 10.27 4.26
N ASP A 578 32.71 11.36 3.77
CA ASP A 578 32.27 12.74 4.04
C ASP A 578 32.19 13.55 2.72
N TYR A 579 31.00 14.00 2.38
CA TYR A 579 30.77 14.79 1.17
C TYR A 579 31.40 16.18 1.20
N LYS A 580 31.94 16.63 2.35
CA LYS A 580 32.76 17.85 2.42
C LYS A 580 34.07 17.75 1.63
N GLU A 581 34.55 16.53 1.39
CA GLU A 581 35.75 16.27 0.59
C GLU A 581 35.51 16.47 -0.92
N VAL A 582 34.27 16.51 -1.35
CA VAL A 582 33.90 16.64 -2.77
C VAL A 582 33.79 18.13 -3.15
N MET A 583 34.89 18.66 -3.70
CA MET A 583 34.92 20.05 -4.11
C MET A 583 33.92 20.33 -5.24
N GLY A 584 33.15 21.41 -5.07
CA GLY A 584 32.17 21.87 -6.07
C GLY A 584 30.72 21.52 -5.77
N LEU A 585 30.43 20.74 -4.71
CA LEU A 585 29.09 20.58 -4.20
C LEU A 585 28.57 21.85 -3.52
N SER A 586 27.27 22.10 -3.62
CA SER A 586 26.61 23.15 -2.84
C SER A 586 26.59 22.79 -1.34
N ASN A 587 26.59 23.82 -0.46
CA ASN A 587 26.54 23.59 0.99
C ASN A 587 25.30 22.79 1.41
N GLU A 588 24.16 23.03 0.77
CA GLU A 588 22.91 22.28 1.02
C GLU A 588 23.06 20.81 0.59
N ALA A 589 23.64 20.55 -0.59
CA ALA A 589 23.90 19.19 -1.05
C ALA A 589 24.85 18.46 -0.11
N VAL A 590 25.95 19.07 0.33
CA VAL A 590 26.89 18.47 1.29
C VAL A 590 26.19 18.06 2.58
N GLN A 591 25.37 18.95 3.15
CA GLN A 591 24.62 18.63 4.36
C GLN A 591 23.66 17.46 4.13
N LYS A 592 22.80 17.54 3.09
CA LYS A 592 21.81 16.51 2.79
C LYS A 592 22.41 15.16 2.47
N LEU A 593 23.51 15.12 1.72
CA LEU A 593 24.21 13.89 1.37
C LEU A 593 24.86 13.23 2.60
N ASN A 594 25.40 14.03 3.53
CA ASN A 594 25.96 13.52 4.78
C ASN A 594 24.88 13.04 5.75
N ASP A 595 23.71 13.69 5.79
CA ASP A 595 22.60 13.32 6.66
C ASP A 595 21.93 12.00 6.17
N ILE A 596 21.73 11.86 4.85
CA ILE A 596 20.97 10.74 4.24
C ILE A 596 21.88 9.57 3.86
N LYS A 597 23.16 9.83 3.54
CA LYS A 597 24.15 8.84 3.09
C LYS A 597 23.60 7.93 1.96
N PRO A 598 23.24 8.50 0.80
CA PRO A 598 22.66 7.73 -0.28
C PRO A 598 23.61 6.62 -0.76
N GLU A 599 23.06 5.43 -1.03
CA GLU A 599 23.82 4.28 -1.50
C GLU A 599 24.31 4.43 -2.96
N SER A 600 23.59 5.22 -3.77
CA SER A 600 23.85 5.37 -5.20
C SER A 600 23.71 6.82 -5.68
N LEU A 601 24.32 7.08 -6.84
CA LEU A 601 24.17 8.37 -7.53
C LEU A 601 22.71 8.60 -7.96
N GLY A 602 21.98 7.55 -8.32
CA GLY A 602 20.55 7.63 -8.62
C GLY A 602 19.75 8.06 -7.39
N GLN A 603 20.01 7.48 -6.22
CA GLN A 603 19.38 7.88 -4.96
C GLN A 603 19.74 9.34 -4.60
N ALA A 604 21.01 9.72 -4.70
CA ALA A 604 21.45 11.10 -4.46
C ALA A 604 20.70 12.12 -5.32
N SER A 605 20.42 11.79 -6.59
CA SER A 605 19.71 12.67 -7.52
C SER A 605 18.24 12.95 -7.14
N ARG A 606 17.67 12.18 -6.23
CA ARG A 606 16.28 12.33 -5.76
C ARG A 606 16.16 13.05 -4.43
N ILE A 607 17.28 13.31 -3.76
CA ILE A 607 17.30 14.06 -2.50
C ILE A 607 16.95 15.52 -2.76
N SER A 608 15.96 16.04 -2.02
CA SER A 608 15.60 17.46 -2.08
C SER A 608 16.79 18.31 -1.60
N GLY A 609 17.20 19.31 -2.42
CA GLY A 609 18.39 20.13 -2.14
C GLY A 609 19.65 19.65 -2.86
N VAL A 610 19.62 18.50 -3.55
CA VAL A 610 20.71 18.06 -4.45
C VAL A 610 20.33 18.39 -5.89
N SER A 611 21.09 19.27 -6.52
CA SER A 611 20.83 19.74 -7.88
C SER A 611 21.44 18.82 -8.95
N PRO A 612 21.00 18.90 -10.22
CA PRO A 612 21.67 18.20 -11.33
C PRO A 612 23.15 18.58 -11.49
N SER A 613 23.53 19.81 -11.07
CA SER A 613 24.94 20.25 -11.05
C SER A 613 25.74 19.48 -10.00
N ASP A 614 25.17 19.28 -8.81
CA ASP A 614 25.83 18.50 -7.74
C ASP A 614 26.02 17.03 -8.17
N ILE A 615 25.05 16.45 -8.89
CA ILE A 615 25.16 15.10 -9.45
C ILE A 615 26.30 15.00 -10.48
N ASN A 616 26.46 16.01 -11.33
CA ASN A 616 27.57 16.04 -12.27
C ASN A 616 28.93 16.15 -11.55
N VAL A 617 29.02 16.92 -10.47
CA VAL A 617 30.23 17.03 -9.62
C VAL A 617 30.56 15.67 -9.02
N LEU A 618 29.56 14.95 -8.46
CA LEU A 618 29.74 13.59 -7.93
C LEU A 618 30.22 12.61 -9.01
N LEU A 619 29.65 12.68 -10.22
CA LEU A 619 30.09 11.87 -11.36
C LEU A 619 31.57 12.07 -11.69
N ILE A 620 31.99 13.32 -11.80
CA ILE A 620 33.39 13.68 -12.10
C ILE A 620 34.31 13.20 -10.96
N TYR A 621 33.92 13.41 -9.72
CA TYR A 621 34.68 12.97 -8.55
C TYR A 621 34.90 11.45 -8.54
N MET A 622 33.84 10.67 -8.81
CA MET A 622 33.92 9.21 -8.90
C MET A 622 34.81 8.73 -10.05
N GLU A 623 34.82 9.42 -11.19
CA GLU A 623 35.65 9.07 -12.34
C GLU A 623 37.13 9.40 -12.13
N THR A 624 37.43 10.45 -11.38
CA THR A 624 38.82 10.84 -11.05
C THR A 624 39.46 9.92 -10.01
N ARG A 625 38.68 9.31 -9.11
CA ARG A 625 39.20 8.33 -8.11
C ARG A 625 39.27 6.87 -8.59
N LYS A 626 38.70 6.56 -9.76
CA LYS A 626 38.84 5.23 -10.40
C LYS A 626 40.15 5.07 -11.19
N LYS A 627 40.92 6.14 -11.34
CA LYS A 627 42.27 6.14 -11.89
C LYS A 627 43.30 6.10 -10.76
#